data_9d3b34a3573d197961c29cf62e2bd319
#
_entry.id   9d3b34a3573d197961c29cf62e2bd319
#
_cell.length_a   1.000
_cell.length_b   1.000
_cell.length_c   1.000
_cell.angle_alpha   90.00
_cell.angle_beta   90.00
_cell.angle_gamma   90.00
#
_symmetry.space_group_name_H-M   'P 1'
#
loop_
_entity.id
_entity.type
_entity.pdbx_description
1 polymer ?
#
loop_
_entity_poly.entity_id
_entity_poly.type
_entity_poly.pdbx_seq_one_letter_code
_entity_poly.pdbx_strand_id
1 'polypeptide(L)'
;MITDYFSLEGKRALVTGAGKGIGARIATAFAEMGADVALVARTQSDLDAVATEIRQLGREAHTFACDVTDEAALTSVVQTLTEAWGSLDILINNAGAPGQGYGSLKKVTKARFENTIDINLTSAYTLTHLALPLLKAAPQGSIVNVSSALGWMVDRNFAAYGAAKAGMDQMTRILAYELAPSIRVNGIAPGAIETPSTAFISQNEDMYNATVRWIPQGRLGKPDDIALAALYLASNASGFVSGKIIEVDGGMAALPGTAIEANIARTMATE
;
A
#
# COMPACT_ATOMS: atom_id res chain seq x y z
N MET A 1 -23.48 11.89 12.21
CA MET A 1 -22.40 12.62 12.96
C MET A 1 -21.14 12.66 12.09
N ILE A 2 -20.10 13.42 12.44
CA ILE A 2 -18.83 13.42 11.64
C ILE A 2 -18.18 12.04 11.56
N THR A 3 -18.36 11.21 12.57
CA THR A 3 -17.91 9.83 12.63
C THR A 3 -18.51 8.95 11.53
N ASP A 4 -19.74 9.26 11.08
CA ASP A 4 -20.43 8.48 10.05
C ASP A 4 -19.74 8.57 8.68
N TYR A 5 -18.98 9.65 8.46
CA TYR A 5 -18.16 9.79 7.25
C TYR A 5 -17.03 8.78 7.14
N PHE A 6 -16.56 8.21 8.26
CA PHE A 6 -15.53 7.18 8.31
C PHE A 6 -16.08 5.76 8.29
N SER A 7 -17.40 5.58 8.41
CA SER A 7 -18.04 4.27 8.36
C SER A 7 -17.84 3.61 7.00
N LEU A 8 -17.53 2.32 7.04
CA LEU A 8 -17.49 1.43 5.87
C LEU A 8 -18.62 0.38 5.93
N GLU A 9 -19.65 0.63 6.74
CA GLU A 9 -20.79 -0.30 6.88
C GLU A 9 -21.42 -0.59 5.52
N GLY A 10 -21.53 -1.90 5.19
CA GLY A 10 -22.05 -2.39 3.91
C GLY A 10 -21.13 -2.19 2.71
N LYS A 11 -19.88 -1.74 2.92
CA LYS A 11 -18.85 -1.61 1.88
C LYS A 11 -18.13 -2.91 1.66
N ARG A 12 -17.66 -3.14 0.43
CA ARG A 12 -16.88 -4.30 0.00
C ARG A 12 -15.49 -3.84 -0.43
N ALA A 13 -14.48 -4.39 0.22
CA ALA A 13 -13.09 -4.01 -0.01
C ALA A 13 -12.25 -5.20 -0.50
N LEU A 14 -11.39 -4.97 -1.49
CA LEU A 14 -10.37 -5.91 -1.94
C LEU A 14 -8.98 -5.38 -1.57
N VAL A 15 -8.21 -6.16 -0.81
CA VAL A 15 -6.89 -5.75 -0.31
C VAL A 15 -5.84 -6.75 -0.79
N THR A 16 -4.82 -6.26 -1.52
CA THR A 16 -3.66 -7.06 -1.92
C THR A 16 -2.52 -6.96 -0.90
N GLY A 17 -1.70 -8.03 -0.81
CA GLY A 17 -0.68 -8.11 0.25
C GLY A 17 -1.28 -8.20 1.65
N ALA A 18 -2.50 -8.75 1.77
CA ALA A 18 -3.33 -8.71 2.97
C ALA A 18 -2.94 -9.73 4.04
N GLY A 19 -1.93 -10.58 3.82
CA GLY A 19 -1.57 -11.63 4.78
C GLY A 19 -0.79 -11.15 6.00
N LYS A 20 -0.05 -10.04 5.90
CA LYS A 20 0.82 -9.52 7.00
C LYS A 20 0.99 -8.00 6.91
N GLY A 21 1.48 -7.42 8.00
CA GLY A 21 1.93 -6.03 8.06
C GLY A 21 0.86 -5.02 7.69
N ILE A 22 1.19 -4.08 6.79
CA ILE A 22 0.30 -2.97 6.40
C ILE A 22 -1.02 -3.50 5.83
N GLY A 23 -0.97 -4.43 4.87
CA GLY A 23 -2.16 -4.93 4.20
C GLY A 23 -3.11 -5.69 5.14
N ALA A 24 -2.58 -6.51 6.04
CA ALA A 24 -3.38 -7.19 7.07
C ALA A 24 -4.07 -6.17 7.99
N ARG A 25 -3.32 -5.15 8.44
CA ARG A 25 -3.88 -4.12 9.34
C ARG A 25 -4.93 -3.24 8.63
N ILE A 26 -4.72 -2.90 7.36
CA ILE A 26 -5.76 -2.21 6.55
C ILE A 26 -7.04 -3.06 6.50
N ALA A 27 -6.89 -4.36 6.18
CA ALA A 27 -8.03 -5.27 6.06
C ALA A 27 -8.83 -5.39 7.37
N THR A 28 -8.15 -5.58 8.51
CA THR A 28 -8.82 -5.65 9.81
C THR A 28 -9.42 -4.31 10.22
N ALA A 29 -8.74 -3.17 9.97
CA ALA A 29 -9.30 -1.84 10.23
C ALA A 29 -10.57 -1.57 9.42
N PHE A 30 -10.63 -2.02 8.17
CA PHE A 30 -11.83 -1.87 7.35
C PHE A 30 -13.00 -2.71 7.89
N ALA A 31 -12.72 -3.93 8.35
CA ALA A 31 -13.71 -4.77 9.00
C ALA A 31 -14.20 -4.17 10.32
N GLU A 32 -13.31 -3.60 11.15
CA GLU A 32 -13.67 -2.83 12.36
C GLU A 32 -14.63 -1.67 12.05
N MET A 33 -14.54 -1.09 10.86
CA MET A 33 -15.40 0.00 10.40
C MET A 33 -16.63 -0.45 9.60
N GLY A 34 -16.86 -1.77 9.51
CA GLY A 34 -18.09 -2.37 8.96
C GLY A 34 -17.97 -2.90 7.53
N ALA A 35 -16.79 -2.96 6.93
CA ALA A 35 -16.62 -3.51 5.59
C ALA A 35 -16.54 -5.04 5.56
N ASP A 36 -17.02 -5.65 4.49
CA ASP A 36 -16.67 -7.01 4.09
C ASP A 36 -15.38 -6.97 3.26
N VAL A 37 -14.47 -7.94 3.46
CA VAL A 37 -13.12 -7.83 2.92
C VAL A 37 -12.68 -9.08 2.14
N ALA A 38 -12.20 -8.88 0.93
CA ALA A 38 -11.49 -9.88 0.14
C ALA A 38 -9.98 -9.68 0.31
N LEU A 39 -9.27 -10.75 0.62
CA LEU A 39 -7.86 -10.77 1.00
C LEU A 39 -7.06 -11.53 -0.06
N VAL A 40 -6.07 -10.87 -0.65
CA VAL A 40 -5.16 -11.48 -1.63
C VAL A 40 -3.74 -11.46 -1.09
N ALA A 41 -3.09 -12.62 -1.00
CA ALA A 41 -1.67 -12.79 -0.72
C ALA A 41 -1.21 -14.19 -1.16
N ARG A 42 0.09 -14.46 -1.13
CA ARG A 42 0.64 -15.76 -1.58
C ARG A 42 0.47 -16.90 -0.60
N THR A 43 0.35 -16.60 0.70
CA THR A 43 0.35 -17.61 1.78
C THR A 43 -1.04 -17.77 2.34
N GLN A 44 -1.68 -18.93 2.11
CA GLN A 44 -3.03 -19.20 2.57
C GLN A 44 -3.18 -19.11 4.10
N SER A 45 -2.24 -19.67 4.86
CA SER A 45 -2.32 -19.64 6.33
C SER A 45 -2.27 -18.22 6.92
N ASP A 46 -1.56 -17.28 6.26
CA ASP A 46 -1.54 -15.89 6.68
C ASP A 46 -2.89 -15.23 6.41
N LEU A 47 -3.49 -15.54 5.27
CA LEU A 47 -4.84 -15.04 4.91
C LEU A 47 -5.90 -15.60 5.86
N ASP A 48 -5.83 -16.88 6.22
CA ASP A 48 -6.79 -17.53 7.13
C ASP A 48 -6.75 -16.92 8.52
N ALA A 49 -5.58 -16.53 9.01
CA ALA A 49 -5.44 -15.82 10.28
C ALA A 49 -6.19 -14.47 10.24
N VAL A 50 -5.93 -13.65 9.23
CA VAL A 50 -6.57 -12.34 9.06
C VAL A 50 -8.09 -12.49 8.84
N ALA A 51 -8.50 -13.47 8.01
CA ALA A 51 -9.92 -13.75 7.78
C ALA A 51 -10.65 -14.18 9.05
N THR A 52 -9.97 -14.91 9.94
CA THR A 52 -10.53 -15.30 11.24
C THR A 52 -10.81 -14.07 12.10
N GLU A 53 -9.88 -13.13 12.18
CA GLU A 53 -10.08 -11.86 12.90
C GLU A 53 -11.27 -11.07 12.33
N ILE A 54 -11.36 -10.94 11.00
CA ILE A 54 -12.46 -10.24 10.32
C ILE A 54 -13.82 -10.89 10.62
N ARG A 55 -13.89 -12.22 10.57
CA ARG A 55 -15.13 -12.96 10.88
C ARG A 55 -15.55 -12.83 12.35
N GLN A 56 -14.59 -12.71 13.27
CA GLN A 56 -14.89 -12.43 14.70
C GLN A 56 -15.53 -11.05 14.91
N LEU A 57 -15.28 -10.10 14.00
CA LEU A 57 -15.95 -8.81 13.97
C LEU A 57 -17.35 -8.87 13.32
N GLY A 58 -17.80 -10.06 12.90
CA GLY A 58 -19.10 -10.26 12.26
C GLY A 58 -19.12 -9.84 10.78
N ARG A 59 -17.95 -9.73 10.13
CA ARG A 59 -17.84 -9.34 8.73
C ARG A 59 -17.49 -10.54 7.84
N GLU A 60 -17.88 -10.45 6.56
CA GLU A 60 -17.51 -11.46 5.56
C GLU A 60 -16.02 -11.31 5.18
N ALA A 61 -15.35 -12.45 5.04
CA ALA A 61 -13.96 -12.48 4.59
C ALA A 61 -13.74 -13.57 3.53
N HIS A 62 -13.36 -13.16 2.31
CA HIS A 62 -12.88 -14.06 1.25
C HIS A 62 -11.35 -14.11 1.23
N THR A 63 -10.76 -15.27 1.02
CA THR A 63 -9.30 -15.45 0.95
C THR A 63 -8.91 -16.01 -0.40
N PHE A 64 -7.88 -15.41 -1.02
CA PHE A 64 -7.35 -15.82 -2.31
C PHE A 64 -5.82 -15.94 -2.25
N ALA A 65 -5.33 -17.18 -2.19
CA ALA A 65 -3.89 -17.47 -2.28
C ALA A 65 -3.43 -17.26 -3.73
N CYS A 66 -2.87 -16.08 -4.02
CA CYS A 66 -2.55 -15.64 -5.37
C CYS A 66 -1.25 -14.81 -5.38
N ASP A 67 -0.43 -15.00 -6.42
CA ASP A 67 0.63 -14.05 -6.75
C ASP A 67 0.01 -12.94 -7.62
N VAL A 68 0.18 -11.69 -7.20
CA VAL A 68 -0.38 -10.54 -7.91
C VAL A 68 0.23 -10.30 -9.30
N THR A 69 1.31 -10.98 -9.63
CA THR A 69 1.91 -10.94 -10.98
C THR A 69 1.28 -11.97 -11.93
N ASP A 70 0.45 -12.88 -11.41
CA ASP A 70 -0.31 -13.85 -12.21
C ASP A 70 -1.68 -13.26 -12.60
N GLU A 71 -1.78 -12.75 -13.84
CA GLU A 71 -3.00 -12.15 -14.36
C GLU A 71 -4.17 -13.14 -14.42
N ALA A 72 -3.92 -14.42 -14.72
CA ALA A 72 -4.97 -15.43 -14.76
C ALA A 72 -5.54 -15.69 -13.35
N ALA A 73 -4.68 -15.73 -12.33
CA ALA A 73 -5.11 -15.85 -10.96
C ALA A 73 -5.90 -14.61 -10.51
N LEU A 74 -5.45 -13.39 -10.83
CA LEU A 74 -6.19 -12.15 -10.57
C LEU A 74 -7.56 -12.13 -11.27
N THR A 75 -7.64 -12.61 -12.51
CA THR A 75 -8.89 -12.74 -13.24
C THR A 75 -9.87 -13.65 -12.50
N SER A 76 -9.40 -14.79 -12.00
CA SER A 76 -10.23 -15.71 -11.21
C SER A 76 -10.72 -15.10 -9.90
N VAL A 77 -9.88 -14.30 -9.22
CA VAL A 77 -10.27 -13.51 -8.03
C VAL A 77 -11.43 -12.58 -8.36
N VAL A 78 -11.28 -11.78 -9.43
CA VAL A 78 -12.30 -10.80 -9.83
C VAL A 78 -13.60 -11.50 -10.27
N GLN A 79 -13.52 -12.62 -10.99
CA GLN A 79 -14.70 -13.41 -11.36
C GLN A 79 -15.45 -13.92 -10.14
N THR A 80 -14.74 -14.50 -9.17
CA THR A 80 -15.36 -14.98 -7.93
C THR A 80 -16.05 -13.85 -7.17
N LEU A 81 -15.42 -12.67 -7.08
CA LEU A 81 -16.03 -11.51 -6.42
C LEU A 81 -17.21 -10.93 -7.23
N THR A 82 -17.21 -11.07 -8.56
CA THR A 82 -18.34 -10.68 -9.39
C THR A 82 -19.57 -11.55 -9.08
N GLU A 83 -19.38 -12.85 -8.95
CA GLU A 83 -20.44 -13.80 -8.62
C GLU A 83 -20.94 -13.62 -7.17
N ALA A 84 -20.02 -13.42 -6.21
CA ALA A 84 -20.37 -13.33 -4.80
C ALA A 84 -20.97 -11.96 -4.43
N TRP A 85 -20.41 -10.87 -4.96
CA TRP A 85 -20.72 -9.52 -4.52
C TRP A 85 -21.40 -8.64 -5.57
N GLY A 86 -21.07 -8.81 -6.85
CA GLY A 86 -21.59 -8.01 -7.97
C GLY A 86 -21.11 -6.55 -8.01
N SER A 87 -20.47 -6.04 -6.93
CA SER A 87 -19.87 -4.72 -6.88
C SER A 87 -18.67 -4.69 -5.94
N LEU A 88 -17.78 -3.71 -6.10
CA LEU A 88 -16.63 -3.46 -5.25
C LEU A 88 -16.56 -1.97 -4.94
N ASP A 89 -16.61 -1.59 -3.67
CA ASP A 89 -16.51 -0.18 -3.26
C ASP A 89 -15.07 0.30 -3.14
N ILE A 90 -14.16 -0.58 -2.68
CA ILE A 90 -12.80 -0.19 -2.31
C ILE A 90 -11.78 -1.20 -2.86
N LEU A 91 -10.77 -0.69 -3.55
CA LEU A 91 -9.61 -1.48 -3.97
C LEU A 91 -8.34 -0.91 -3.33
N ILE A 92 -7.62 -1.76 -2.58
CA ILE A 92 -6.32 -1.43 -1.99
C ILE A 92 -5.22 -2.20 -2.70
N ASN A 93 -4.46 -1.50 -3.53
CA ASN A 93 -3.24 -2.02 -4.16
C ASN A 93 -2.07 -1.83 -3.18
N ASN A 94 -1.88 -2.78 -2.27
CA ASN A 94 -0.83 -2.74 -1.25
C ASN A 94 0.29 -3.74 -1.49
N ALA A 95 0.07 -4.80 -2.26
CA ALA A 95 1.12 -5.77 -2.56
C ALA A 95 2.35 -5.07 -3.16
N GLY A 96 3.53 -5.31 -2.58
CA GLY A 96 4.77 -4.72 -3.05
C GLY A 96 5.93 -4.94 -2.08
N ALA A 97 7.13 -4.91 -2.63
CA ALA A 97 8.39 -4.97 -1.88
C ALA A 97 9.56 -4.59 -2.82
N PRO A 98 10.72 -4.15 -2.28
CA PRO A 98 11.94 -3.99 -3.08
C PRO A 98 12.40 -5.29 -3.73
N GLY A 99 12.19 -6.43 -3.05
CA GLY A 99 12.42 -7.78 -3.58
C GLY A 99 13.82 -7.95 -4.20
N GLN A 100 13.87 -8.62 -5.33
CA GLN A 100 15.12 -8.89 -6.07
C GLN A 100 15.71 -7.62 -6.73
N GLY A 101 14.97 -6.53 -6.83
CA GLY A 101 15.44 -5.24 -7.35
C GLY A 101 16.22 -4.40 -6.33
N TYR A 102 16.36 -4.87 -5.09
CA TYR A 102 17.26 -4.25 -4.12
C TYR A 102 18.71 -4.60 -4.41
N GLY A 103 19.51 -3.59 -4.67
CA GLY A 103 20.93 -3.77 -4.93
C GLY A 103 21.54 -2.68 -5.81
N SER A 104 22.87 -2.64 -5.84
CA SER A 104 23.59 -1.69 -6.70
C SER A 104 23.33 -1.96 -8.20
N LEU A 105 23.52 -0.93 -9.04
CA LEU A 105 23.35 -1.04 -10.49
C LEU A 105 24.14 -2.21 -11.11
N LYS A 106 25.29 -2.57 -10.53
CA LYS A 106 26.10 -3.71 -10.99
C LYS A 106 25.47 -5.08 -10.70
N LYS A 107 24.59 -5.17 -9.68
CA LYS A 107 24.00 -6.43 -9.20
C LYS A 107 22.58 -6.66 -9.68
N VAL A 108 21.82 -5.59 -9.95
CA VAL A 108 20.44 -5.68 -10.41
C VAL A 108 20.43 -5.87 -11.92
N THR A 109 20.10 -7.10 -12.35
CA THR A 109 19.94 -7.42 -13.78
C THR A 109 18.61 -6.86 -14.30
N LYS A 110 18.48 -6.79 -15.65
CA LYS A 110 17.21 -6.41 -16.31
C LYS A 110 16.04 -7.23 -15.78
N ALA A 111 16.16 -8.54 -15.69
CA ALA A 111 15.09 -9.41 -15.21
C ALA A 111 14.67 -9.11 -13.75
N ARG A 112 15.63 -8.81 -12.86
CA ARG A 112 15.32 -8.38 -11.48
C ARG A 112 14.66 -7.02 -11.43
N PHE A 113 15.06 -6.10 -12.30
CA PHE A 113 14.44 -4.78 -12.43
C PHE A 113 12.97 -4.95 -12.88
N GLU A 114 12.74 -5.70 -13.97
CA GLU A 114 11.40 -5.97 -14.52
C GLU A 114 10.50 -6.65 -13.49
N ASN A 115 10.97 -7.68 -12.80
CA ASN A 115 10.20 -8.34 -11.75
C ASN A 115 9.79 -7.36 -10.62
N THR A 116 10.65 -6.41 -10.27
CA THR A 116 10.32 -5.39 -9.26
C THR A 116 9.25 -4.42 -9.78
N ILE A 117 9.31 -4.03 -11.05
CA ILE A 117 8.26 -3.22 -11.69
C ILE A 117 6.94 -4.00 -11.70
N ASP A 118 6.97 -5.28 -12.07
CA ASP A 118 5.77 -6.12 -12.17
C ASP A 118 5.04 -6.24 -10.83
N ILE A 119 5.76 -6.53 -9.74
CA ILE A 119 5.17 -6.65 -8.41
C ILE A 119 4.62 -5.32 -7.90
N ASN A 120 5.33 -4.20 -8.13
CA ASN A 120 5.03 -2.92 -7.46
C ASN A 120 4.21 -1.93 -8.29
N LEU A 121 4.08 -2.15 -9.61
CA LEU A 121 3.38 -1.24 -10.51
C LEU A 121 2.43 -1.98 -11.44
N THR A 122 2.94 -2.93 -12.27
CA THR A 122 2.14 -3.60 -13.28
C THR A 122 0.98 -4.37 -12.66
N SER A 123 1.21 -5.09 -11.55
CA SER A 123 0.17 -5.84 -10.85
C SER A 123 -0.98 -4.96 -10.36
N ALA A 124 -0.67 -3.76 -9.84
CA ALA A 124 -1.68 -2.80 -9.41
C ALA A 124 -2.52 -2.27 -10.60
N TYR A 125 -1.87 -2.00 -11.73
CA TYR A 125 -2.57 -1.63 -12.96
C TYR A 125 -3.48 -2.76 -13.44
N THR A 126 -2.95 -3.97 -13.54
CA THR A 126 -3.70 -5.16 -14.01
C THR A 126 -4.92 -5.42 -13.13
N LEU A 127 -4.78 -5.44 -11.81
CA LEU A 127 -5.91 -5.66 -10.92
C LEU A 127 -6.93 -4.51 -11.00
N THR A 128 -6.48 -3.26 -11.10
CA THR A 128 -7.37 -2.11 -11.28
C THR A 128 -8.16 -2.24 -12.58
N HIS A 129 -7.52 -2.64 -13.68
CA HIS A 129 -8.16 -2.87 -14.96
C HIS A 129 -9.22 -3.98 -14.89
N LEU A 130 -8.87 -5.13 -14.33
CA LEU A 130 -9.77 -6.27 -14.17
C LEU A 130 -10.97 -5.95 -13.26
N ALA A 131 -10.74 -5.24 -12.16
CA ALA A 131 -11.78 -4.89 -11.18
C ALA A 131 -12.64 -3.68 -11.59
N LEU A 132 -12.30 -2.99 -12.68
CA LEU A 132 -12.99 -1.76 -13.10
C LEU A 132 -14.51 -1.91 -13.26
N PRO A 133 -15.05 -3.01 -13.85
CA PRO A 133 -16.49 -3.21 -13.92
C PRO A 133 -17.16 -3.27 -12.55
N LEU A 134 -16.56 -3.98 -11.59
CA LEU A 134 -17.06 -4.08 -10.21
C LEU A 134 -17.01 -2.73 -9.48
N LEU A 135 -15.93 -1.97 -9.65
CA LEU A 135 -15.76 -0.64 -9.07
C LEU A 135 -16.78 0.36 -9.62
N LYS A 136 -17.13 0.25 -10.91
CA LYS A 136 -18.16 1.08 -11.55
C LYS A 136 -19.58 0.67 -11.14
N ALA A 137 -19.79 -0.56 -10.71
CA ALA A 137 -21.09 -1.03 -10.22
C ALA A 137 -21.41 -0.50 -8.80
N ALA A 138 -20.41 -0.04 -8.05
CA ALA A 138 -20.61 0.62 -6.76
C ALA A 138 -21.12 2.07 -6.95
N PRO A 139 -21.88 2.62 -6.00
CA PRO A 139 -22.35 4.01 -6.07
C PRO A 139 -21.21 5.04 -6.18
N GLN A 140 -20.08 4.76 -5.52
CA GLN A 140 -18.86 5.55 -5.59
C GLN A 140 -17.66 4.66 -5.23
N GLY A 141 -16.83 4.36 -6.22
CA GLY A 141 -15.62 3.58 -6.04
C GLY A 141 -14.47 4.38 -5.40
N SER A 142 -13.60 3.69 -4.66
CA SER A 142 -12.36 4.25 -4.15
C SER A 142 -11.20 3.30 -4.40
N ILE A 143 -10.14 3.78 -5.04
CA ILE A 143 -8.88 3.05 -5.22
C ILE A 143 -7.81 3.74 -4.37
N VAL A 144 -7.10 2.96 -3.56
CA VAL A 144 -5.95 3.44 -2.78
C VAL A 144 -4.72 2.63 -3.14
N ASN A 145 -3.73 3.28 -3.69
CA ASN A 145 -2.45 2.69 -4.06
C ASN A 145 -1.42 2.92 -2.94
N VAL A 146 -0.86 1.86 -2.37
CA VAL A 146 0.21 1.98 -1.38
C VAL A 146 1.54 2.14 -2.11
N SER A 147 1.97 3.38 -2.21
CA SER A 147 3.24 3.79 -2.80
C SER A 147 4.40 3.66 -1.80
N SER A 148 5.30 4.62 -1.74
CA SER A 148 6.40 4.73 -0.79
C SER A 148 7.00 6.14 -0.85
N ALA A 149 7.58 6.62 0.25
CA ALA A 149 8.43 7.81 0.23
C ALA A 149 9.54 7.71 -0.83
N LEU A 150 10.00 6.51 -1.18
CA LEU A 150 10.96 6.27 -2.26
C LEU A 150 10.41 6.52 -3.69
N GLY A 151 9.14 6.91 -3.82
CA GLY A 151 8.60 7.41 -5.08
C GLY A 151 9.21 8.76 -5.51
N TRP A 152 9.70 9.56 -4.56
CA TRP A 152 10.40 10.84 -4.81
C TRP A 152 11.66 11.04 -3.97
N MET A 153 11.80 10.39 -2.81
CA MET A 153 13.04 10.38 -2.06
C MET A 153 14.07 9.47 -2.74
N VAL A 154 15.34 9.73 -2.46
CA VAL A 154 16.42 8.92 -3.01
C VAL A 154 17.10 8.13 -1.90
N ASP A 155 17.35 6.85 -2.15
CA ASP A 155 18.18 6.02 -1.31
C ASP A 155 18.99 5.03 -2.17
N ARG A 156 20.12 4.58 -1.65
CA ARG A 156 21.00 3.66 -2.35
C ARG A 156 20.34 2.29 -2.53
N ASN A 157 20.58 1.67 -3.68
CA ASN A 157 20.15 0.31 -4.01
C ASN A 157 18.63 0.16 -4.31
N PHE A 158 17.86 1.23 -4.40
CA PHE A 158 16.41 1.19 -4.62
C PHE A 158 15.97 1.63 -6.03
N ALA A 159 16.86 1.63 -7.03
CA ALA A 159 16.56 2.16 -8.37
C ALA A 159 15.27 1.55 -8.99
N ALA A 160 15.13 0.22 -8.96
CA ALA A 160 13.95 -0.45 -9.52
C ALA A 160 12.67 -0.14 -8.70
N TYR A 161 12.77 -0.21 -7.38
CA TYR A 161 11.64 0.03 -6.49
C TYR A 161 11.19 1.50 -6.52
N GLY A 162 12.14 2.44 -6.45
CA GLY A 162 11.84 3.87 -6.56
C GLY A 162 11.18 4.21 -7.89
N ALA A 163 11.69 3.66 -9.01
CA ALA A 163 11.08 3.84 -10.32
C ALA A 163 9.63 3.31 -10.37
N ALA A 164 9.38 2.11 -9.79
CA ALA A 164 8.03 1.55 -9.72
C ALA A 164 7.08 2.42 -8.89
N LYS A 165 7.54 2.91 -7.73
CA LYS A 165 6.70 3.74 -6.83
C LYS A 165 6.46 5.14 -7.39
N ALA A 166 7.44 5.75 -8.05
CA ALA A 166 7.24 6.99 -8.81
C ALA A 166 6.22 6.80 -9.96
N GLY A 167 6.31 5.67 -10.68
CA GLY A 167 5.33 5.27 -11.68
C GLY A 167 3.92 5.10 -11.11
N MET A 168 3.80 4.47 -9.93
CA MET A 168 2.53 4.30 -9.22
C MET A 168 1.92 5.64 -8.81
N ASP A 169 2.73 6.59 -8.35
CA ASP A 169 2.26 7.93 -8.00
C ASP A 169 1.70 8.67 -9.23
N GLN A 170 2.37 8.58 -10.36
CA GLN A 170 1.89 9.19 -11.60
C GLN A 170 0.67 8.47 -12.15
N MET A 171 0.64 7.13 -12.14
CA MET A 171 -0.52 6.32 -12.50
C MET A 171 -1.74 6.70 -11.64
N THR A 172 -1.56 6.89 -10.34
CA THR A 172 -2.62 7.34 -9.42
C THR A 172 -3.24 8.65 -9.86
N ARG A 173 -2.43 9.64 -10.25
CA ARG A 173 -2.92 10.96 -10.71
C ARG A 173 -3.69 10.86 -12.03
N ILE A 174 -3.18 10.07 -12.98
CA ILE A 174 -3.82 9.87 -14.28
C ILE A 174 -5.16 9.15 -14.10
N LEU A 175 -5.18 8.04 -13.39
CA LEU A 175 -6.41 7.27 -13.16
C LEU A 175 -7.46 8.06 -12.38
N ALA A 176 -7.05 8.94 -11.47
CA ALA A 176 -7.96 9.84 -10.77
C ALA A 176 -8.71 10.78 -11.72
N TYR A 177 -8.07 11.23 -12.77
CA TYR A 177 -8.68 12.05 -13.80
C TYR A 177 -9.58 11.23 -14.75
N GLU A 178 -9.08 10.07 -15.19
CA GLU A 178 -9.78 9.22 -16.17
C GLU A 178 -11.05 8.55 -15.59
N LEU A 179 -11.04 8.22 -14.28
CA LEU A 179 -12.14 7.47 -13.65
C LEU A 179 -13.14 8.37 -12.92
N ALA A 180 -12.90 9.68 -12.87
CA ALA A 180 -13.84 10.64 -12.33
C ALA A 180 -15.10 10.74 -13.20
N PRO A 181 -16.29 11.03 -12.64
CA PRO A 181 -16.57 11.23 -11.20
C PRO A 181 -16.87 9.94 -10.44
N SER A 182 -16.91 8.78 -11.11
CA SER A 182 -17.42 7.52 -10.55
C SER A 182 -16.50 6.89 -9.52
N ILE A 183 -15.18 7.08 -9.67
CA ILE A 183 -14.16 6.44 -8.83
C ILE A 183 -13.12 7.48 -8.44
N ARG A 184 -12.82 7.58 -7.14
CA ARG A 184 -11.69 8.35 -6.63
C ARG A 184 -10.45 7.47 -6.61
N VAL A 185 -9.29 8.02 -6.99
CA VAL A 185 -8.02 7.28 -6.95
C VAL A 185 -7.01 8.12 -6.19
N ASN A 186 -6.46 7.57 -5.11
CA ASN A 186 -5.45 8.23 -4.28
C ASN A 186 -4.31 7.27 -3.94
N GLY A 187 -3.24 7.80 -3.41
CA GLY A 187 -2.10 7.05 -2.92
C GLY A 187 -1.77 7.36 -1.47
N ILE A 188 -1.10 6.42 -0.84
CA ILE A 188 -0.42 6.60 0.43
C ILE A 188 1.05 6.32 0.20
N ALA A 189 1.92 7.16 0.73
CA ALA A 189 3.36 6.98 0.67
C ALA A 189 3.92 6.76 2.07
N PRO A 190 4.04 5.50 2.51
CA PRO A 190 4.66 5.16 3.77
C PRO A 190 6.15 5.54 3.80
N GLY A 191 6.62 5.99 4.97
CA GLY A 191 8.02 6.03 5.32
C GLY A 191 8.51 4.66 5.83
N ALA A 192 9.39 4.67 6.83
CA ALA A 192 9.88 3.46 7.48
C ALA A 192 8.83 2.93 8.49
N ILE A 193 8.12 1.88 8.12
CA ILE A 193 7.05 1.25 8.90
C ILE A 193 7.53 -0.07 9.49
N GLU A 194 7.25 -0.30 10.76
CA GLU A 194 7.55 -1.55 11.45
C GLU A 194 6.58 -2.65 10.99
N THR A 195 7.11 -3.62 10.26
CA THR A 195 6.38 -4.75 9.70
C THR A 195 7.25 -6.02 9.82
N PRO A 196 6.71 -7.22 9.60
CA PRO A 196 7.53 -8.42 9.55
C PRO A 196 8.69 -8.34 8.54
N SER A 197 8.53 -7.63 7.42
CA SER A 197 9.59 -7.45 6.41
C SER A 197 10.69 -6.46 6.82
N THR A 198 10.42 -5.58 7.77
CA THR A 198 11.36 -4.58 8.30
C THR A 198 11.80 -4.87 9.74
N ALA A 199 11.38 -6.01 10.31
CA ALA A 199 11.68 -6.40 11.69
C ALA A 199 13.19 -6.43 12.00
N PHE A 200 14.05 -6.66 10.99
CA PHE A 200 15.50 -6.59 11.15
C PHE A 200 15.98 -5.20 11.58
N ILE A 201 15.21 -4.13 11.30
CA ILE A 201 15.53 -2.77 11.76
C ILE A 201 15.23 -2.66 13.27
N SER A 202 14.02 -3.03 13.70
CA SER A 202 13.61 -2.92 15.12
C SER A 202 14.32 -3.92 16.04
N GLN A 203 14.81 -5.02 15.50
CA GLN A 203 15.58 -6.04 16.25
C GLN A 203 17.08 -5.70 16.42
N ASN A 204 17.57 -4.65 15.76
CA ASN A 204 18.94 -4.18 15.86
C ASN A 204 18.95 -2.71 16.29
N GLU A 205 19.46 -2.45 17.49
CA GLU A 205 19.45 -1.12 18.13
C GLU A 205 20.18 -0.05 17.29
N ASP A 206 21.34 -0.41 16.72
CA ASP A 206 22.12 0.51 15.88
C ASP A 206 21.36 0.87 14.59
N MET A 207 20.73 -0.13 13.95
CA MET A 207 19.91 0.08 12.76
C MET A 207 18.65 0.90 13.09
N TYR A 208 18.00 0.60 14.21
CA TYR A 208 16.85 1.36 14.68
C TYR A 208 17.21 2.83 14.89
N ASN A 209 18.26 3.09 15.69
CA ASN A 209 18.72 4.44 16.00
C ASN A 209 19.18 5.19 14.74
N ALA A 210 19.86 4.50 13.81
CA ALA A 210 20.26 5.08 12.53
C ALA A 210 19.05 5.45 11.67
N THR A 211 18.00 4.62 11.63
CA THR A 211 16.78 4.87 10.86
C THR A 211 15.95 6.00 11.49
N VAL A 212 15.68 5.91 12.78
CA VAL A 212 14.82 6.87 13.51
C VAL A 212 15.41 8.29 13.50
N ARG A 213 16.74 8.41 13.41
CA ARG A 213 17.41 9.73 13.28
C ARG A 213 16.93 10.54 12.07
N TRP A 214 16.43 9.88 11.01
CA TRP A 214 15.92 10.51 9.81
C TRP A 214 14.40 10.74 9.85
N ILE A 215 13.74 10.36 10.94
CA ILE A 215 12.30 10.51 11.11
C ILE A 215 12.06 11.60 12.15
N PRO A 216 11.57 12.80 11.77
CA PRO A 216 11.30 13.90 12.71
C PRO A 216 10.40 13.51 13.88
N GLN A 217 9.45 12.58 13.67
CA GLN A 217 8.60 12.04 14.74
C GLN A 217 9.33 11.14 15.73
N GLY A 218 10.61 10.81 15.54
CA GLY A 218 11.45 10.06 16.49
C GLY A 218 11.07 8.60 16.69
N ARG A 219 10.33 8.00 15.77
CA ARG A 219 9.94 6.58 15.82
C ARG A 219 9.71 6.00 14.42
N LEU A 220 9.80 4.69 14.29
CA LEU A 220 9.22 4.00 13.14
C LEU A 220 7.69 4.18 13.13
N GLY A 221 7.10 4.26 11.96
CA GLY A 221 5.65 4.18 11.79
C GLY A 221 5.16 2.76 12.12
N LYS A 222 3.88 2.64 12.45
CA LYS A 222 3.19 1.36 12.67
C LYS A 222 2.23 1.08 11.53
N PRO A 223 1.83 -0.18 11.28
CA PRO A 223 0.78 -0.50 10.33
C PRO A 223 -0.52 0.29 10.56
N ASP A 224 -0.84 0.63 11.82
CA ASP A 224 -1.98 1.48 12.17
C ASP A 224 -1.88 2.88 11.56
N ASP A 225 -0.70 3.49 11.53
CA ASP A 225 -0.51 4.83 10.94
C ASP A 225 -0.94 4.83 9.46
N ILE A 226 -0.67 3.72 8.74
CA ILE A 226 -1.06 3.56 7.34
C ILE A 226 -2.53 3.15 7.19
N ALA A 227 -3.03 2.28 8.06
CA ALA A 227 -4.41 1.82 8.02
C ALA A 227 -5.40 2.96 8.25
N LEU A 228 -5.09 3.91 9.14
CA LEU A 228 -5.91 5.10 9.39
C LEU A 228 -5.95 6.03 8.16
N ALA A 229 -4.82 6.22 7.48
CA ALA A 229 -4.78 6.97 6.22
C ALA A 229 -5.57 6.26 5.10
N ALA A 230 -5.47 4.93 5.02
CA ALA A 230 -6.25 4.12 4.08
C ALA A 230 -7.75 4.22 4.38
N LEU A 231 -8.16 4.16 5.64
CA LEU A 231 -9.54 4.35 6.07
C LEU A 231 -10.07 5.72 5.65
N TYR A 232 -9.31 6.79 5.89
CA TYR A 232 -9.68 8.13 5.44
C TYR A 232 -9.91 8.16 3.93
N LEU A 233 -8.97 7.66 3.13
CA LEU A 233 -9.05 7.69 1.66
C LEU A 233 -10.14 6.75 1.09
N ALA A 234 -10.44 5.65 1.76
CA ALA A 234 -11.47 4.72 1.37
C ALA A 234 -12.89 5.21 1.69
N SER A 235 -13.04 6.00 2.75
CA SER A 235 -14.32 6.42 3.30
C SER A 235 -14.88 7.70 2.65
N ASN A 236 -16.12 8.06 3.02
CA ASN A 236 -16.77 9.29 2.58
C ASN A 236 -16.10 10.55 3.17
N ALA A 237 -15.26 10.41 4.21
CA ALA A 237 -14.49 11.53 4.79
C ALA A 237 -13.56 12.18 3.77
N SER A 238 -13.15 11.44 2.74
CA SER A 238 -12.32 11.94 1.63
C SER A 238 -13.09 12.13 0.33
N GLY A 239 -14.41 12.32 0.38
CA GLY A 239 -15.27 12.39 -0.81
C GLY A 239 -14.88 13.45 -1.86
N PHE A 240 -14.11 14.47 -1.46
CA PHE A 240 -13.58 15.49 -2.38
C PHE A 240 -12.06 15.42 -2.58
N VAL A 241 -11.45 14.27 -2.26
CA VAL A 241 -10.00 14.01 -2.43
C VAL A 241 -9.80 12.97 -3.52
N SER A 242 -9.17 13.36 -4.63
CA SER A 242 -8.79 12.46 -5.72
C SER A 242 -7.47 12.94 -6.36
N GLY A 243 -6.63 12.02 -6.82
CA GLY A 243 -5.32 12.28 -7.42
C GLY A 243 -4.25 12.72 -6.42
N LYS A 244 -4.42 12.46 -5.12
CA LYS A 244 -3.46 12.84 -4.08
C LYS A 244 -2.64 11.65 -3.61
N ILE A 245 -1.37 11.92 -3.29
CA ILE A 245 -0.49 10.98 -2.59
C ILE A 245 -0.28 11.57 -1.19
N ILE A 246 -0.76 10.86 -0.17
CA ILE A 246 -0.61 11.28 1.23
C ILE A 246 0.66 10.65 1.79
N GLU A 247 1.59 11.48 2.22
CA GLU A 247 2.80 11.07 2.90
C GLU A 247 2.47 10.68 4.35
N VAL A 248 2.82 9.45 4.74
CA VAL A 248 2.67 8.93 6.11
C VAL A 248 4.02 8.38 6.53
N ASP A 249 4.94 9.28 6.80
CA ASP A 249 6.37 9.00 6.90
C ASP A 249 7.04 9.61 8.15
N GLY A 250 6.24 10.20 9.04
CA GLY A 250 6.75 10.85 10.24
C GLY A 250 7.56 12.12 9.96
N GLY A 251 7.40 12.70 8.76
CA GLY A 251 8.07 13.93 8.32
C GLY A 251 9.40 13.70 7.59
N MET A 252 9.71 12.46 7.20
CA MET A 252 10.96 12.13 6.46
C MET A 252 11.10 12.94 5.18
N ALA A 253 10.00 13.13 4.43
CA ALA A 253 10.01 13.88 3.16
C ALA A 253 10.23 15.39 3.33
N ALA A 254 10.01 15.90 4.54
CA ALA A 254 10.14 17.32 4.87
C ALA A 254 11.45 17.64 5.63
N LEU A 255 12.51 16.88 5.42
CA LEU A 255 13.78 17.09 6.11
C LEU A 255 14.32 18.51 5.88
N PRO A 256 14.66 19.28 6.95
CA PRO A 256 15.24 20.59 6.81
C PRO A 256 16.64 20.51 6.19
N GLY A 257 17.07 21.56 5.48
CA GLY A 257 18.38 21.65 4.83
C GLY A 257 19.58 21.38 5.75
N THR A 258 19.42 21.58 7.06
CA THR A 258 20.43 21.23 8.07
C THR A 258 20.73 19.72 8.19
N ALA A 259 19.81 18.85 7.72
CA ALA A 259 20.10 17.42 7.62
C ALA A 259 21.17 17.11 6.55
N ILE A 260 21.29 17.97 5.54
CA ILE A 260 22.34 17.90 4.50
C ILE A 260 23.71 18.21 5.12
N GLU A 261 23.79 19.22 6.00
CA GLU A 261 25.03 19.60 6.67
C GLU A 261 25.58 18.48 7.57
N ALA A 262 24.72 17.77 8.29
CA ALA A 262 25.12 16.63 9.10
C ALA A 262 25.67 15.45 8.27
N ASN A 263 25.18 15.26 7.05
CA ASN A 263 25.71 14.26 6.12
C ASN A 263 27.07 14.66 5.52
N ILE A 264 27.22 15.93 5.13
CA ILE A 264 28.49 16.46 4.61
C ILE A 264 29.58 16.35 5.67
N ALA A 265 29.30 16.77 6.91
CA ALA A 265 30.24 16.68 8.01
C ALA A 265 30.69 15.23 8.30
N ARG A 266 29.81 14.25 8.10
CA ARG A 266 30.08 12.83 8.29
C ARG A 266 30.94 12.24 7.15
N THR A 267 30.71 12.66 5.92
CA THR A 267 31.52 12.25 4.76
C THR A 267 32.93 12.80 4.86
N MET A 268 33.10 14.04 5.32
CA MET A 268 34.42 14.68 5.51
C MET A 268 35.19 14.14 6.73
N ALA A 269 34.51 13.51 7.70
CA ALA A 269 35.16 12.92 8.88
C ALA A 269 35.66 11.47 8.65
N THR A 270 35.32 10.87 7.50
CA THR A 270 35.71 9.50 7.10
C THR A 270 36.76 9.48 5.98
N GLU A 271 37.24 10.62 5.49
CA GLU A 271 38.42 10.81 4.69
C GLU A 271 39.63 11.21 5.56
#